data_46b052d5aef405d369fd59cefca125a3
#
_entry.id   46b052d5aef405d369fd59cefca125a3
#
_cell.length_a   1.000
_cell.length_b   1.000
_cell.length_c   1.000
_cell.angle_alpha   90.00
_cell.angle_beta   90.00
_cell.angle_gamma   90.00
#
_symmetry.space_group_name_H-M   'P 1'
#
loop_
_entity.id
_entity.type
_entity.pdbx_description
1 polymer ?
#
loop_
_entity_poly.entity_id
_entity_poly.type
_entity_poly.pdbx_seq_one_letter_code
_entity_poly.pdbx_strand_id
1 'polypeptide(L)'
;MDTSGMKIREVEAALFPADGTEVSQDLIEACRLDARQGVARLVRRYEREQAERERVAALYAYENAAADEGYELVAGVDEAGRGPLAGPVSVAAVILPRGLFLPKLNDSKKISANVREELYDEIQEKAIAVSSVLVDAKTIDRVNIYQATMNGMYEAIFGLDPAPQKVLIDAVH
;
A
#
# COMPACT_ATOMS: atom_id res chain seq x y z
N MET A 1 11.43 -28.28 16.99
CA MET A 1 12.81 -27.87 16.60
C MET A 1 13.48 -27.23 17.81
N ASP A 2 14.80 -27.39 18.02
CA ASP A 2 15.52 -26.72 19.14
C ASP A 2 16.48 -25.68 18.59
N THR A 3 16.36 -24.43 19.04
CA THR A 3 17.20 -23.32 18.59
C THR A 3 18.42 -23.08 19.49
N SER A 4 18.53 -23.79 20.64
CA SER A 4 19.58 -23.54 21.66
C SER A 4 21.00 -23.76 21.11
N GLY A 5 21.18 -24.69 20.15
CA GLY A 5 22.46 -24.94 19.47
C GLY A 5 22.80 -23.99 18.32
N MET A 6 21.84 -23.19 17.85
CA MET A 6 22.04 -22.25 16.73
C MET A 6 22.68 -20.95 17.20
N LYS A 7 23.56 -20.37 16.39
CA LYS A 7 24.04 -18.98 16.62
C LYS A 7 22.89 -18.00 16.33
N ILE A 8 22.87 -16.85 16.98
CA ILE A 8 21.82 -15.83 16.79
C ILE A 8 21.66 -15.44 15.31
N ARG A 9 22.76 -15.31 14.56
CA ARG A 9 22.73 -15.04 13.11
C ARG A 9 22.08 -16.16 12.29
N GLU A 10 22.18 -17.41 12.73
CA GLU A 10 21.55 -18.56 12.07
C GLU A 10 20.04 -18.57 12.34
N VAL A 11 19.64 -18.22 13.58
CA VAL A 11 18.23 -17.97 13.92
C VAL A 11 17.66 -16.82 13.12
N GLU A 12 18.42 -15.71 12.98
CA GLU A 12 18.00 -14.59 12.15
C GLU A 12 17.78 -14.99 10.68
N ALA A 13 18.74 -15.70 10.08
CA ALA A 13 18.63 -16.17 8.71
C ALA A 13 17.43 -17.14 8.52
N ALA A 14 17.11 -17.93 9.54
CA ALA A 14 15.97 -18.85 9.49
C ALA A 14 14.61 -18.14 9.67
N LEU A 15 14.54 -17.07 10.47
CA LEU A 15 13.34 -16.25 10.65
C LEU A 15 13.11 -15.25 9.50
N PHE A 16 14.17 -14.87 8.79
CA PHE A 16 14.12 -13.90 7.68
C PHE A 16 14.82 -14.48 6.44
N PRO A 17 14.27 -15.55 5.83
CA PRO A 17 14.88 -16.20 4.68
C PRO A 17 14.91 -15.26 3.48
N ALA A 18 16.10 -15.12 2.86
CA ALA A 18 16.32 -14.21 1.74
C ALA A 18 15.54 -14.59 0.47
N ASP A 19 15.17 -15.85 0.35
CA ASP A 19 14.38 -16.41 -0.78
C ASP A 19 12.86 -16.28 -0.59
N GLY A 20 12.42 -15.69 0.54
CA GLY A 20 11.01 -15.52 0.86
C GLY A 20 10.28 -16.82 1.27
N THR A 21 11.01 -17.90 1.56
CA THR A 21 10.42 -19.15 2.06
C THR A 21 9.62 -18.89 3.33
N GLU A 22 8.47 -19.55 3.44
CA GLU A 22 7.60 -19.42 4.61
C GLU A 22 8.27 -20.05 5.84
N VAL A 23 8.27 -19.31 6.95
CA VAL A 23 8.86 -19.75 8.22
C VAL A 23 7.92 -20.72 8.93
N SER A 24 8.41 -21.91 9.29
CA SER A 24 7.58 -22.91 9.95
C SER A 24 7.14 -22.48 11.35
N GLN A 25 5.92 -22.83 11.73
CA GLN A 25 5.39 -22.57 13.08
C GLN A 25 6.26 -23.18 14.18
N ASP A 26 6.78 -24.38 13.94
CA ASP A 26 7.68 -25.08 14.89
C ASP A 26 8.95 -24.25 15.19
N LEU A 27 9.50 -23.56 14.19
CA LEU A 27 10.66 -22.69 14.38
C LEU A 27 10.28 -21.45 15.18
N ILE A 28 9.13 -20.84 14.87
CA ILE A 28 8.66 -19.63 15.59
C ILE A 28 8.43 -19.97 17.06
N GLU A 29 7.78 -21.10 17.37
CA GLU A 29 7.55 -21.55 18.74
C GLU A 29 8.85 -21.87 19.47
N ALA A 30 9.80 -22.56 18.82
CA ALA A 30 11.11 -22.81 19.39
C ALA A 30 11.86 -21.52 19.71
N CYS A 31 11.78 -20.50 18.83
CA CYS A 31 12.36 -19.18 19.07
C CYS A 31 11.68 -18.44 20.22
N ARG A 32 10.36 -18.57 20.40
CA ARG A 32 9.62 -17.97 21.53
C ARG A 32 10.04 -18.57 22.89
N LEU A 33 10.39 -19.84 22.91
CA LEU A 33 10.85 -20.54 24.13
C LEU A 33 12.34 -20.31 24.43
N ASP A 34 13.09 -19.73 23.50
CA ASP A 34 14.52 -19.49 23.65
C ASP A 34 14.78 -18.33 24.65
N ALA A 35 15.51 -18.64 25.73
CA ALA A 35 15.79 -17.69 26.81
C ALA A 35 16.75 -16.54 26.43
N ARG A 36 17.41 -16.63 25.28
CA ARG A 36 18.41 -15.64 24.85
C ARG A 36 17.74 -14.34 24.42
N GLN A 37 18.13 -13.21 25.04
CA GLN A 37 17.58 -11.88 24.72
C GLN A 37 17.74 -11.49 23.24
N GLY A 38 18.81 -11.97 22.56
CA GLY A 38 19.03 -11.76 21.14
C GLY A 38 17.92 -12.41 20.29
N VAL A 39 17.55 -13.65 20.60
CA VAL A 39 16.48 -14.38 19.93
C VAL A 39 15.11 -13.71 20.21
N ALA A 40 14.85 -13.34 21.45
CA ALA A 40 13.62 -12.62 21.81
C ALA A 40 13.45 -11.28 21.06
N ARG A 41 14.55 -10.58 20.71
CA ARG A 41 14.50 -9.39 19.84
C ARG A 41 14.15 -9.73 18.39
N LEU A 42 14.70 -10.84 17.88
CA LEU A 42 14.38 -11.32 16.52
C LEU A 42 12.92 -11.75 16.41
N VAL A 43 12.39 -12.48 17.40
CA VAL A 43 10.98 -12.86 17.44
C VAL A 43 10.07 -11.62 17.40
N ARG A 44 10.32 -10.60 18.27
CA ARG A 44 9.54 -9.36 18.25
C ARG A 44 9.61 -8.61 16.92
N ARG A 45 10.78 -8.62 16.26
CA ARG A 45 10.92 -8.04 14.92
C ARG A 45 10.09 -8.82 13.91
N TYR A 46 10.18 -10.14 13.91
CA TYR A 46 9.42 -11.03 13.03
C TYR A 46 7.91 -10.80 13.19
N GLU A 47 7.41 -10.87 14.43
CA GLU A 47 5.98 -10.67 14.71
C GLU A 47 5.48 -9.29 14.26
N ARG A 48 6.29 -8.24 14.44
CA ARG A 48 5.95 -6.90 13.96
C ARG A 48 5.92 -6.82 12.42
N GLU A 49 6.86 -7.47 11.74
CA GLU A 49 6.87 -7.53 10.27
C GLU A 49 5.69 -8.34 9.73
N GLN A 50 5.30 -9.44 10.39
CA GLN A 50 4.11 -10.20 10.00
C GLN A 50 2.83 -9.39 10.23
N ALA A 51 2.67 -8.75 11.38
CA ALA A 51 1.52 -7.88 11.65
C ALA A 51 1.40 -6.74 10.64
N GLU A 52 2.52 -6.17 10.19
CA GLU A 52 2.53 -5.14 9.16
C GLU A 52 2.14 -5.70 7.79
N ARG A 53 2.59 -6.92 7.43
CA ARG A 53 2.17 -7.60 6.20
C ARG A 53 0.66 -7.87 6.19
N GLU A 54 0.13 -8.39 7.31
CA GLU A 54 -1.31 -8.64 7.46
C GLU A 54 -2.12 -7.34 7.38
N ARG A 55 -1.64 -6.27 8.04
CA ARG A 55 -2.27 -4.96 8.01
C ARG A 55 -2.31 -4.38 6.59
N VAL A 56 -1.21 -4.44 5.85
CA VAL A 56 -1.16 -3.95 4.47
C VAL A 56 -2.02 -4.83 3.57
N ALA A 57 -1.97 -6.16 3.72
CA ALA A 57 -2.81 -7.07 2.95
C ALA A 57 -4.31 -6.79 3.13
N ALA A 58 -4.74 -6.40 4.34
CA ALA A 58 -6.13 -6.04 4.61
C ALA A 58 -6.59 -4.77 3.89
N LEU A 59 -5.68 -3.87 3.48
CA LEU A 59 -6.03 -2.68 2.70
C LEU A 59 -6.50 -3.04 1.29
N TYR A 60 -6.09 -4.20 0.76
CA TYR A 60 -6.46 -4.69 -0.59
C TYR A 60 -7.78 -5.47 -0.63
N ALA A 61 -8.64 -5.34 0.37
CA ALA A 61 -9.88 -6.11 0.45
C ALA A 61 -10.80 -5.91 -0.77
N TYR A 62 -10.93 -4.67 -1.25
CA TYR A 62 -11.77 -4.34 -2.41
C TYR A 62 -11.15 -4.79 -3.73
N GLU A 63 -9.84 -4.64 -3.90
CA GLU A 63 -9.09 -5.12 -5.06
C GLU A 63 -9.12 -6.65 -5.12
N ASN A 64 -8.99 -7.33 -3.99
CA ASN A 64 -9.09 -8.79 -3.92
C ASN A 64 -10.50 -9.26 -4.28
N ALA A 65 -11.55 -8.61 -3.78
CA ALA A 65 -12.92 -8.93 -4.17
C ALA A 65 -13.15 -8.73 -5.67
N ALA A 66 -12.61 -7.65 -6.26
CA ALA A 66 -12.66 -7.43 -7.69
C ALA A 66 -11.92 -8.50 -8.50
N ALA A 67 -10.75 -8.95 -7.99
CA ALA A 67 -9.99 -10.03 -8.62
C ALA A 67 -10.72 -11.38 -8.56
N ASP A 68 -11.46 -11.65 -7.49
CA ASP A 68 -12.29 -12.85 -7.37
C ASP A 68 -13.49 -12.83 -8.33
N GLU A 69 -13.93 -11.63 -8.77
CA GLU A 69 -14.89 -11.42 -9.86
C GLU A 69 -14.27 -11.55 -11.27
N GLY A 70 -12.94 -11.73 -11.37
CA GLY A 70 -12.20 -11.90 -12.63
C GLY A 70 -11.57 -10.62 -13.20
N TYR A 71 -11.54 -9.51 -12.45
CA TYR A 71 -10.86 -8.28 -12.87
C TYR A 71 -9.38 -8.32 -12.45
N GLU A 72 -8.48 -8.24 -13.42
CA GLU A 72 -7.02 -8.24 -13.17
C GLU A 72 -6.46 -6.83 -12.99
N LEU A 73 -6.99 -5.85 -13.73
CA LEU A 73 -6.56 -4.46 -13.71
C LEU A 73 -7.59 -3.62 -12.95
N VAL A 74 -7.36 -3.45 -11.65
CA VAL A 74 -8.22 -2.65 -10.76
C VAL A 74 -7.51 -1.36 -10.42
N ALA A 75 -8.13 -0.21 -10.75
CA ALA A 75 -7.61 1.09 -10.39
C ALA A 75 -8.26 1.61 -9.10
N GLY A 76 -7.46 2.16 -8.20
CA GLY A 76 -7.91 3.04 -7.12
C GLY A 76 -7.81 4.51 -7.56
N VAL A 77 -8.80 5.33 -7.23
CA VAL A 77 -8.85 6.76 -7.55
C VAL A 77 -9.21 7.55 -6.32
N ASP A 78 -8.44 8.61 -6.05
CA ASP A 78 -8.69 9.52 -4.92
C ASP A 78 -8.25 10.94 -5.26
N GLU A 79 -8.73 11.92 -4.49
CA GLU A 79 -8.37 13.32 -4.65
C GLU A 79 -7.76 13.94 -3.39
N ALA A 80 -6.95 14.96 -3.62
CA ALA A 80 -6.40 15.83 -2.59
C ALA A 80 -6.65 17.29 -2.96
N GLY A 81 -6.87 18.16 -1.94
CA GLY A 81 -7.01 19.59 -2.15
C GLY A 81 -8.46 20.10 -2.19
N ARG A 82 -9.49 19.29 -1.93
CA ARG A 82 -10.89 19.79 -1.86
C ARG A 82 -11.20 20.60 -0.62
N GLY A 83 -10.47 20.43 0.47
CA GLY A 83 -10.72 21.12 1.74
C GLY A 83 -10.26 22.58 1.82
N PRO A 84 -9.13 22.99 1.22
CA PRO A 84 -8.68 24.39 1.22
C PRO A 84 -9.64 25.31 0.49
N LEU A 85 -9.75 26.58 0.99
CA LEU A 85 -10.59 27.62 0.38
C LEU A 85 -10.09 28.08 -1.00
N ALA A 86 -8.82 27.84 -1.33
CA ALA A 86 -8.20 28.21 -2.59
C ALA A 86 -7.06 27.23 -2.93
N GLY A 87 -6.83 27.04 -4.20
CA GLY A 87 -5.80 26.16 -4.72
C GLY A 87 -6.36 25.10 -5.68
N PRO A 88 -5.48 24.34 -6.32
CA PRO A 88 -5.89 23.28 -7.22
C PRO A 88 -6.38 22.04 -6.46
N VAL A 89 -7.18 21.21 -7.14
CA VAL A 89 -7.45 19.82 -6.73
C VAL A 89 -6.52 18.90 -7.51
N SER A 90 -5.82 18.03 -6.81
CA SER A 90 -5.02 16.96 -7.41
C SER A 90 -5.82 15.66 -7.35
N VAL A 91 -5.92 14.97 -8.47
CA VAL A 91 -6.55 13.64 -8.55
C VAL A 91 -5.52 12.65 -9.06
N ALA A 92 -5.48 11.47 -8.47
CA ALA A 92 -4.63 10.39 -8.95
C ALA A 92 -5.43 9.11 -9.16
N ALA A 93 -5.06 8.36 -10.19
CA ALA A 93 -5.53 7.00 -10.46
C ALA A 93 -4.31 6.07 -10.54
N VAL A 94 -4.38 4.92 -9.87
CA VAL A 94 -3.26 3.98 -9.78
C VAL A 94 -3.76 2.55 -9.93
N ILE A 95 -3.03 1.74 -10.74
CA ILE A 95 -3.19 0.29 -10.79
C ILE A 95 -1.95 -0.33 -10.17
N LEU A 96 -2.11 -1.02 -9.04
CA LEU A 96 -1.04 -1.74 -8.37
C LEU A 96 -1.03 -3.23 -8.76
N PRO A 97 0.15 -3.88 -8.80
CA PRO A 97 0.23 -5.32 -8.91
C PRO A 97 -0.51 -6.00 -7.74
N ARG A 98 -1.24 -7.09 -8.03
CA ARG A 98 -1.94 -7.85 -6.99
C ARG A 98 -0.95 -8.33 -5.90
N GLY A 99 -1.30 -8.08 -4.64
CA GLY A 99 -0.51 -8.50 -3.49
C GLY A 99 0.79 -7.73 -3.29
N LEU A 100 0.97 -6.60 -3.95
CA LEU A 100 2.14 -5.74 -3.74
C LEU A 100 2.22 -5.32 -2.26
N PHE A 101 3.32 -5.66 -1.61
CA PHE A 101 3.58 -5.22 -0.24
C PHE A 101 4.29 -3.86 -0.24
N LEU A 102 3.59 -2.84 0.20
CA LEU A 102 4.11 -1.49 0.42
C LEU A 102 4.14 -1.24 1.94
N PRO A 103 5.29 -1.40 2.60
CA PRO A 103 5.40 -1.18 4.04
C PRO A 103 5.03 0.27 4.38
N LYS A 104 4.38 0.47 5.54
CA LYS A 104 3.88 1.77 6.03
C LYS A 104 2.71 2.37 5.21
N LEU A 105 2.23 1.72 4.14
CA LEU A 105 1.06 2.21 3.39
C LEU A 105 -0.11 2.40 4.35
N ASN A 106 -0.69 3.60 4.35
CA ASN A 106 -1.80 3.98 5.22
C ASN A 106 -2.47 5.24 4.66
N ASP A 107 -3.60 5.64 5.28
CA ASP A 107 -4.21 6.96 5.06
C ASP A 107 -3.15 8.07 5.12
N SER A 108 -3.12 8.91 4.10
CA SER A 108 -2.12 9.98 3.94
C SER A 108 -2.05 10.95 5.13
N LYS A 109 -3.16 11.09 5.87
CA LYS A 109 -3.25 11.93 7.08
C LYS A 109 -2.62 11.28 8.31
N LYS A 110 -2.36 9.97 8.28
CA LYS A 110 -1.79 9.19 9.39
C LYS A 110 -0.29 8.96 9.27
N ILE A 111 0.32 9.33 8.14
CA ILE A 111 1.74 9.13 7.86
C ILE A 111 2.47 10.46 7.72
N SER A 112 3.77 10.48 8.03
CA SER A 112 4.61 11.68 7.91
C SER A 112 4.87 12.04 6.44
N ALA A 113 5.29 13.29 6.18
CA ALA A 113 5.66 13.74 4.83
C ALA A 113 6.75 12.86 4.21
N ASN A 114 7.80 12.55 4.95
CA ASN A 114 8.90 11.69 4.46
C ASN A 114 8.40 10.29 4.06
N VAL A 115 7.48 9.69 4.84
CA VAL A 115 6.90 8.38 4.49
C VAL A 115 6.03 8.49 3.23
N ARG A 116 5.33 9.62 3.03
CA ARG A 116 4.57 9.83 1.78
C ARG A 116 5.47 9.93 0.55
N GLU A 117 6.62 10.62 0.68
CA GLU A 117 7.61 10.72 -0.40
C GLU A 117 8.23 9.35 -0.70
N GLU A 118 8.65 8.58 0.34
CA GLU A 118 9.14 7.20 0.18
C GLU A 118 8.11 6.32 -0.57
N LEU A 119 6.84 6.36 -0.15
CA LEU A 119 5.76 5.60 -0.79
C LEU A 119 5.44 6.10 -2.21
N TYR A 120 5.54 7.39 -2.46
CA TYR A 120 5.35 7.95 -3.80
C TYR A 120 6.37 7.36 -4.77
N ASP A 121 7.65 7.39 -4.42
CA ASP A 121 8.73 6.85 -5.27
C ASP A 121 8.54 5.34 -5.49
N GLU A 122 8.19 4.61 -4.43
CA GLU A 122 7.96 3.16 -4.49
C GLU A 122 6.74 2.80 -5.35
N ILE A 123 5.66 3.59 -5.28
CA ILE A 123 4.48 3.42 -6.13
C ILE A 123 4.83 3.73 -7.59
N GLN A 124 5.55 4.82 -7.86
CA GLN A 124 5.97 5.18 -9.22
C GLN A 124 6.82 4.07 -9.88
N GLU A 125 7.66 3.39 -9.10
CA GLU A 125 8.51 2.30 -9.58
C GLU A 125 7.74 0.99 -9.81
N LYS A 126 6.77 0.67 -8.94
CA LYS A 126 6.15 -0.67 -8.87
C LYS A 126 4.74 -0.76 -9.44
N ALA A 127 4.06 0.35 -9.61
CA ALA A 127 2.70 0.36 -10.15
C ALA A 127 2.67 -0.14 -11.61
N ILE A 128 1.57 -0.78 -11.98
CA ILE A 128 1.29 -1.16 -13.38
C ILE A 128 1.02 0.09 -14.21
N ALA A 129 0.25 1.04 -13.65
CA ALA A 129 -0.04 2.33 -14.27
C ALA A 129 -0.30 3.39 -13.20
N VAL A 130 0.12 4.62 -13.46
CA VAL A 130 -0.15 5.80 -12.65
C VAL A 130 -0.56 6.94 -13.56
N SER A 131 -1.61 7.63 -13.21
CA SER A 131 -2.04 8.87 -13.86
C SER A 131 -2.43 9.88 -12.80
N SER A 132 -2.02 11.14 -12.97
CA SER A 132 -2.38 12.22 -12.07
C SER A 132 -2.77 13.48 -12.85
N VAL A 133 -3.78 14.17 -12.35
CA VAL A 133 -4.35 15.39 -12.94
C VAL A 133 -4.39 16.48 -11.90
N LEU A 134 -4.01 17.69 -12.29
CA LEU A 134 -4.12 18.86 -11.46
C LEU A 134 -5.18 19.81 -12.05
N VAL A 135 -6.31 19.91 -11.37
CA VAL A 135 -7.40 20.81 -11.77
C VAL A 135 -7.19 22.18 -11.13
N ASP A 136 -7.00 23.21 -11.93
CA ASP A 136 -6.67 24.54 -11.44
C ASP A 136 -7.87 25.27 -10.80
N ALA A 137 -7.58 26.29 -9.99
CA ALA A 137 -8.59 27.08 -9.29
C ALA A 137 -9.57 27.78 -10.25
N LYS A 138 -9.12 28.20 -11.45
CA LYS A 138 -9.99 28.87 -12.43
C LYS A 138 -11.04 27.90 -12.98
N THR A 139 -10.67 26.65 -13.18
CA THR A 139 -11.60 25.59 -13.58
C THR A 139 -12.61 25.30 -12.47
N ILE A 140 -12.12 25.25 -11.19
CA ILE A 140 -12.99 25.06 -10.02
C ILE A 140 -14.02 26.20 -9.92
N ASP A 141 -13.60 27.45 -10.05
CA ASP A 141 -14.49 28.62 -10.02
C ASP A 141 -15.56 28.58 -11.11
N ARG A 142 -15.22 28.05 -12.29
CA ARG A 142 -16.14 27.96 -13.43
C ARG A 142 -17.20 26.86 -13.30
N VAL A 143 -16.83 25.68 -12.76
CA VAL A 143 -17.70 24.49 -12.79
C VAL A 143 -18.11 23.99 -11.41
N ASN A 144 -17.65 24.58 -10.34
CA ASN A 144 -17.65 24.20 -8.92
C ASN A 144 -16.70 23.03 -8.57
N ILE A 145 -16.43 22.88 -7.27
CA ILE A 145 -15.47 21.89 -6.74
C ILE A 145 -15.89 20.44 -7.03
N TYR A 146 -17.19 20.13 -6.93
CA TYR A 146 -17.69 18.77 -7.18
C TYR A 146 -17.46 18.38 -8.64
N GLN A 147 -17.92 19.20 -9.58
CA GLN A 147 -17.77 18.93 -11.00
C GLN A 147 -16.29 18.90 -11.44
N ALA A 148 -15.47 19.82 -10.87
CA ALA A 148 -14.04 19.85 -11.12
C ALA A 148 -13.36 18.54 -10.65
N THR A 149 -13.70 18.05 -9.46
CA THR A 149 -13.20 16.76 -8.94
C THR A 149 -13.61 15.60 -9.83
N MET A 150 -14.91 15.51 -10.20
CA MET A 150 -15.40 14.46 -11.09
C MET A 150 -14.70 14.45 -12.45
N ASN A 151 -14.53 15.62 -13.06
CA ASN A 151 -13.80 15.74 -14.33
C ASN A 151 -12.35 15.29 -14.19
N GLY A 152 -11.66 15.70 -13.11
CA GLY A 152 -10.32 15.25 -12.81
C GLY A 152 -10.21 13.74 -12.62
N MET A 153 -11.20 13.11 -11.95
CA MET A 153 -11.26 11.65 -11.80
C MET A 153 -11.40 10.94 -13.15
N TYR A 154 -12.31 11.41 -14.02
CA TYR A 154 -12.43 10.87 -15.37
C TYR A 154 -11.13 11.01 -16.16
N GLU A 155 -10.51 12.18 -16.13
CA GLU A 155 -9.26 12.43 -16.84
C GLU A 155 -8.11 11.56 -16.32
N ALA A 156 -8.00 11.39 -14.99
CA ALA A 156 -7.00 10.50 -14.39
C ALA A 156 -7.23 9.02 -14.78
N ILE A 157 -8.48 8.55 -14.77
CA ILE A 157 -8.82 7.17 -15.18
C ILE A 157 -8.49 6.94 -16.66
N PHE A 158 -8.87 7.86 -17.54
CA PHE A 158 -8.60 7.75 -18.98
C PHE A 158 -7.10 7.91 -19.33
N GLY A 159 -6.32 8.51 -18.43
CA GLY A 159 -4.86 8.62 -18.57
C GLY A 159 -4.08 7.37 -18.19
N LEU A 160 -4.73 6.33 -17.67
CA LEU A 160 -4.06 5.06 -17.34
C LEU A 160 -3.79 4.21 -18.59
N ASP A 161 -2.58 3.71 -18.70
CA ASP A 161 -2.17 2.73 -19.71
C ASP A 161 -1.35 1.62 -19.03
N PRO A 162 -1.83 0.37 -19.00
CA PRO A 162 -3.10 -0.14 -19.57
C PRO A 162 -4.35 0.41 -18.88
N ALA A 163 -5.46 0.46 -19.64
CA ALA A 163 -6.75 0.87 -19.12
C ALA A 163 -7.28 -0.10 -18.04
N PRO A 164 -7.90 0.40 -16.94
CA PRO A 164 -8.45 -0.45 -15.90
C PRO A 164 -9.70 -1.19 -16.37
N GLN A 165 -9.91 -2.40 -15.84
CA GLN A 165 -11.12 -3.19 -16.03
C GLN A 165 -12.18 -2.85 -14.98
N LYS A 166 -11.76 -2.42 -13.79
CA LYS A 166 -12.62 -1.97 -12.70
C LYS A 166 -11.97 -0.78 -12.00
N VAL A 167 -12.80 0.15 -11.53
CA VAL A 167 -12.34 1.35 -10.82
C VAL A 167 -12.99 1.40 -9.44
N LEU A 168 -12.19 1.63 -8.43
CA LEU A 168 -12.60 1.87 -7.05
C LEU A 168 -12.44 3.35 -6.76
N ILE A 169 -13.53 4.01 -6.38
CA ILE A 169 -13.57 5.45 -6.09
C ILE A 169 -14.14 5.60 -4.69
N ASP A 170 -13.49 6.41 -3.84
CA ASP A 170 -14.10 6.81 -2.57
C ASP A 170 -15.28 7.76 -2.83
N ALA A 171 -16.29 7.71 -1.95
CA ALA A 171 -17.52 8.46 -2.16
C ALA A 171 -17.25 9.97 -2.22
N VAL A 172 -17.56 10.58 -3.36
CA VAL A 172 -17.48 12.04 -3.58
C VAL A 172 -18.82 12.65 -3.20
N HIS A 173 -18.87 13.33 -2.04
CA HIS A 173 -20.08 13.99 -1.53
C HIS A 173 -20.02 15.49 -1.77
#